data_22660f7105d32fe3344ce1ef344e61cc
#
_entry.id   22660f7105d32fe3344ce1ef344e61cc
#
_cell.length_a   1.000
_cell.length_b   1.000
_cell.length_c   1.000
_cell.angle_alpha   90.00
_cell.angle_beta   90.00
_cell.angle_gamma   90.00
#
_symmetry.space_group_name_H-M   'P 1'
#
loop_
_entity.id
_entity.type
_entity.pdbx_description
1 polymer ?
#
loop_
_entity_poly.entity_id
_entity_poly.type
_entity_poly.pdbx_seq_one_letter_code
_entity_poly.pdbx_strand_id
1 'polypeptide(L)'
;PTEVEWLRFSEDPIPNLRKLYADYSSGYFKVPSVGAGTANTEFEVLTGMNMRFFGPGEYPYKTYVKTTPLESAASALSSLGYGAEALHNNGGNFYSRAKVYNNMGFDHYTSKEFMNILKTTPKGWATDDILVPNIMESLDTTDGTDFVCTISVQGHGDYPTEPTLENPEINVTGVEDEGKRNAWEYYVNEVHEMDKFVGQLIDAIEQRGEPTVIVFYGDHLPTLGLEAKDLKGKYLYNTNYVIWDNIGLEKKDGNIAAYQIMAEVFDRLDIHTGTIFNYHQQRRQTKNYLADLELLQYDIMYGKQYVYKDSGAPITEGHMVMGVKDATITSVVEQLKGTYSIYGENFTKQSKVYINGEKQTTKFLNNTRLDLKESEIKDGDQIMVAQCGSSNTIFRTSKTYEYTGGQLVEVTDQDTDVENGRQAFVEQKEEKKK
;
A
#
# COMPACT_ATOMS: atom_id res chain seq x y z
N PRO A 1 15.42 -12.31 7.85
CA PRO A 1 16.12 -12.97 8.97
C PRO A 1 17.37 -13.72 8.54
N THR A 2 17.42 -14.25 7.31
CA THR A 2 18.54 -15.09 6.81
C THR A 2 19.86 -14.32 6.63
N GLU A 3 19.86 -13.01 6.68
CA GLU A 3 21.06 -12.17 6.64
C GLU A 3 21.76 -12.05 8.02
N VAL A 4 21.11 -12.47 9.11
CA VAL A 4 21.69 -12.42 10.46
C VAL A 4 22.62 -13.62 10.68
N GLU A 5 23.92 -13.36 10.92
CA GLU A 5 24.95 -14.39 10.94
C GLU A 5 24.83 -15.42 12.08
N TRP A 6 24.36 -14.98 13.23
CA TRP A 6 24.26 -15.82 14.43
C TRP A 6 22.89 -16.50 14.61
N LEU A 7 21.87 -16.09 13.86
CA LEU A 7 20.53 -16.64 13.94
C LEU A 7 20.44 -17.99 13.23
N ARG A 8 19.79 -18.95 13.85
CA ARG A 8 19.57 -20.30 13.31
C ARG A 8 18.09 -20.65 13.36
N PHE A 9 17.65 -21.46 12.42
CA PHE A 9 16.26 -21.84 12.20
C PHE A 9 16.12 -23.36 12.17
N SER A 10 15.00 -23.88 12.70
CA SER A 10 14.65 -25.30 12.55
C SER A 10 14.37 -25.67 11.09
N GLU A 11 13.81 -24.74 10.32
CA GLU A 11 13.50 -24.88 8.90
C GLU A 11 13.80 -23.56 8.15
N ASP A 12 13.80 -23.58 6.81
CA ASP A 12 14.01 -22.37 6.01
C ASP A 12 12.84 -21.39 6.18
N PRO A 13 13.06 -20.18 6.68
CA PRO A 13 11.98 -19.22 6.89
C PRO A 13 11.45 -18.58 5.61
N ILE A 14 12.16 -18.67 4.50
CA ILE A 14 11.80 -18.00 3.22
C ILE A 14 12.02 -18.92 2.01
N PRO A 15 11.41 -20.12 1.97
CA PRO A 15 11.67 -21.09 0.89
C PRO A 15 11.23 -20.56 -0.51
N ASN A 16 10.14 -19.80 -0.61
CA ASN A 16 9.70 -19.23 -1.88
C ASN A 16 10.67 -18.14 -2.37
N LEU A 17 10.99 -17.15 -1.54
CA LEU A 17 11.98 -16.12 -1.89
C LEU A 17 13.35 -16.71 -2.19
N ARG A 18 13.79 -17.76 -1.48
CA ARG A 18 15.05 -18.43 -1.75
C ARG A 18 15.10 -19.04 -3.14
N LYS A 19 14.01 -19.67 -3.58
CA LYS A 19 13.88 -20.17 -4.95
C LYS A 19 13.94 -19.03 -5.95
N LEU A 20 13.26 -17.92 -5.68
CA LEU A 20 13.29 -16.75 -6.55
C LEU A 20 14.70 -16.16 -6.65
N TYR A 21 15.45 -16.03 -5.56
CA TYR A 21 16.83 -15.56 -5.60
C TYR A 21 17.76 -16.46 -6.41
N ALA A 22 17.49 -17.76 -6.44
CA ALA A 22 18.27 -18.71 -7.26
C ALA A 22 17.97 -18.54 -8.75
N ASP A 23 16.72 -18.34 -9.12
CA ASP A 23 16.26 -18.42 -10.50
C ASP A 23 16.18 -17.05 -11.20
N TYR A 24 16.00 -15.95 -10.47
CA TYR A 24 15.73 -14.61 -10.98
C TYR A 24 16.77 -13.58 -10.54
N SER A 25 16.74 -12.40 -11.18
CA SER A 25 17.66 -11.30 -10.89
C SER A 25 17.48 -10.80 -9.46
N SER A 26 18.55 -10.78 -8.68
CA SER A 26 18.49 -10.44 -7.26
C SER A 26 19.79 -9.83 -6.74
N GLY A 27 19.77 -9.32 -5.52
CA GLY A 27 20.93 -8.78 -4.84
C GLY A 27 20.58 -7.98 -3.58
N TYR A 28 21.55 -7.27 -3.05
CA TYR A 28 21.28 -6.32 -1.98
C TYR A 28 20.54 -5.10 -2.51
N PHE A 29 19.57 -4.68 -1.73
CA PHE A 29 18.74 -3.51 -1.97
C PHE A 29 19.10 -2.42 -0.95
N LYS A 30 19.74 -1.36 -1.41
CA LYS A 30 20.11 -0.25 -0.53
C LYS A 30 18.90 0.63 -0.29
N VAL A 31 18.50 0.74 0.99
CA VAL A 31 17.32 1.48 1.44
C VAL A 31 17.71 2.70 2.29
N PRO A 32 16.89 3.75 2.35
CA PRO A 32 17.19 4.96 3.12
C PRO A 32 16.90 4.84 4.62
N SER A 33 16.26 3.76 5.07
CA SER A 33 15.72 3.62 6.42
C SER A 33 16.16 2.33 7.11
N VAL A 34 16.20 2.34 8.44
CA VAL A 34 16.50 1.19 9.30
C VAL A 34 15.50 1.15 10.43
N GLY A 35 14.90 -0.03 10.68
CA GLY A 35 13.95 -0.27 11.77
C GLY A 35 12.56 0.34 11.59
N ALA A 36 12.45 1.42 10.87
CA ALA A 36 11.19 2.08 10.52
C ALA A 36 11.40 3.04 9.34
N GLY A 37 10.32 3.52 8.73
CA GLY A 37 10.40 4.50 7.66
C GLY A 37 10.09 3.96 6.27
N THR A 38 9.17 2.99 6.19
CA THR A 38 8.64 2.42 4.94
C THR A 38 8.35 3.50 3.89
N ALA A 39 7.72 4.61 4.29
CA ALA A 39 7.39 5.72 3.38
C ALA A 39 8.61 6.36 2.70
N ASN A 40 9.80 6.32 3.30
CA ASN A 40 11.01 6.85 2.69
C ASN A 40 11.55 5.91 1.62
N THR A 41 11.46 4.59 1.83
CA THR A 41 11.80 3.60 0.80
C THR A 41 10.78 3.62 -0.34
N GLU A 42 9.48 3.71 -0.02
CA GLU A 42 8.43 3.90 -1.05
C GLU A 42 8.69 5.15 -1.88
N PHE A 43 9.05 6.27 -1.25
CA PHE A 43 9.37 7.52 -1.94
C PHE A 43 10.52 7.31 -2.94
N GLU A 44 11.62 6.70 -2.53
CA GLU A 44 12.74 6.41 -3.43
C GLU A 44 12.33 5.50 -4.59
N VAL A 45 11.60 4.41 -4.31
CA VAL A 45 11.14 3.47 -5.33
C VAL A 45 10.20 4.14 -6.33
N LEU A 46 9.18 4.85 -5.82
CA LEU A 46 8.13 5.40 -6.68
C LEU A 46 8.55 6.63 -7.47
N THR A 47 9.50 7.44 -6.96
CA THR A 47 9.89 8.70 -7.62
C THR A 47 11.26 8.63 -8.30
N GLY A 48 12.10 7.66 -7.94
CA GLY A 48 13.50 7.64 -8.33
C GLY A 48 14.36 8.70 -7.64
N MET A 49 13.79 9.50 -6.74
CA MET A 49 14.51 10.54 -5.99
C MET A 49 15.24 9.94 -4.79
N ASN A 50 16.31 10.59 -4.34
CA ASN A 50 17.18 10.08 -3.30
C ASN A 50 16.94 10.79 -1.97
N MET A 51 16.65 10.04 -0.91
CA MET A 51 16.46 10.56 0.45
C MET A 51 17.69 11.23 1.04
N ARG A 52 18.88 10.97 0.50
CA ARG A 52 20.13 11.62 0.93
C ARG A 52 20.08 13.15 0.87
N PHE A 53 19.24 13.71 0.01
CA PHE A 53 19.14 15.15 -0.23
C PHE A 53 18.13 15.84 0.71
N PHE A 54 17.53 15.08 1.63
CA PHE A 54 16.61 15.61 2.67
C PHE A 54 17.31 15.69 4.02
N GLY A 55 16.69 16.44 4.94
CA GLY A 55 17.16 16.53 6.32
C GLY A 55 17.00 15.20 7.09
N PRO A 56 17.83 14.98 8.13
CA PRO A 56 17.71 13.80 8.99
C PRO A 56 16.29 13.66 9.58
N GLY A 57 15.68 12.49 9.43
CA GLY A 57 14.34 12.20 9.96
C GLY A 57 13.19 12.83 9.16
N GLU A 58 13.45 13.43 8.01
CA GLU A 58 12.41 13.96 7.15
C GLU A 58 11.64 12.83 6.43
N TYR A 59 10.35 13.08 6.26
CA TYR A 59 9.45 12.22 5.50
C TYR A 59 8.79 13.06 4.40
N PRO A 60 9.23 12.97 3.14
CA PRO A 60 8.64 13.72 2.02
C PRO A 60 7.13 13.49 1.88
N TYR A 61 6.63 12.34 2.26
CA TYR A 61 5.20 12.05 2.33
C TYR A 61 4.44 13.00 3.28
N LYS A 62 5.08 13.48 4.35
CA LYS A 62 4.47 14.39 5.34
C LYS A 62 4.75 15.85 5.04
N THR A 63 5.91 16.15 4.48
CA THR A 63 6.39 17.54 4.33
C THR A 63 6.10 18.11 2.95
N TYR A 64 6.06 17.30 1.91
CA TYR A 64 5.91 17.76 0.53
C TYR A 64 4.76 17.11 -0.23
N VAL A 65 4.83 15.78 -0.45
CA VAL A 65 3.96 15.08 -1.42
C VAL A 65 2.48 15.09 -1.00
N LYS A 66 2.16 15.14 0.30
CA LYS A 66 0.75 15.23 0.73
C LYS A 66 0.02 16.49 0.25
N THR A 67 0.74 17.51 -0.20
CA THR A 67 0.19 18.81 -0.61
C THR A 67 0.60 19.23 -2.01
N THR A 68 1.59 18.57 -2.60
CA THR A 68 2.17 18.97 -3.89
C THR A 68 2.29 17.73 -4.79
N PRO A 69 1.73 17.77 -6.00
CA PRO A 69 1.90 16.69 -6.97
C PRO A 69 3.37 16.46 -7.32
N LEU A 70 3.72 15.20 -7.56
CA LEU A 70 5.08 14.79 -7.87
C LEU A 70 5.07 13.64 -8.89
N GLU A 71 5.90 13.72 -9.92
CA GLU A 71 6.08 12.65 -10.89
C GLU A 71 6.54 11.37 -10.19
N SER A 72 5.95 10.25 -10.58
CA SER A 72 6.22 8.93 -10.02
C SER A 72 6.19 7.85 -11.10
N ALA A 73 6.52 6.61 -10.73
CA ALA A 73 6.33 5.46 -11.60
C ALA A 73 4.88 5.30 -12.04
N ALA A 74 3.91 5.59 -11.17
CA ALA A 74 2.48 5.55 -11.51
C ALA A 74 2.16 6.54 -12.63
N SER A 75 2.47 7.81 -12.46
CA SER A 75 2.20 8.83 -13.48
C SER A 75 2.99 8.62 -14.78
N ALA A 76 4.24 8.16 -14.67
CA ALA A 76 5.07 7.84 -15.83
C ALA A 76 4.44 6.72 -16.67
N LEU A 77 3.98 5.63 -16.04
CA LEU A 77 3.32 4.52 -16.72
C LEU A 77 1.91 4.88 -17.20
N SER A 78 1.15 5.68 -16.43
CA SER A 78 -0.16 6.18 -16.88
C SER A 78 -0.05 7.01 -18.18
N SER A 79 1.07 7.70 -18.39
CA SER A 79 1.33 8.41 -19.66
C SER A 79 1.43 7.48 -20.88
N LEU A 80 1.67 6.18 -20.63
CA LEU A 80 1.70 5.12 -21.65
C LEU A 80 0.39 4.30 -21.70
N GLY A 81 -0.62 4.68 -20.92
CA GLY A 81 -1.92 4.02 -20.89
C GLY A 81 -2.04 2.89 -19.86
N TYR A 82 -1.11 2.78 -18.91
CA TYR A 82 -1.26 1.85 -17.78
C TYR A 82 -2.28 2.35 -16.78
N GLY A 83 -3.10 1.46 -16.22
CA GLY A 83 -3.79 1.70 -14.96
C GLY A 83 -2.80 1.69 -13.80
N ALA A 84 -2.99 2.53 -12.80
CA ALA A 84 -2.08 2.67 -11.67
C ALA A 84 -2.79 2.42 -10.34
N GLU A 85 -2.47 1.31 -9.71
CA GLU A 85 -3.14 0.79 -8.53
C GLU A 85 -2.19 0.75 -7.32
N ALA A 86 -2.66 1.19 -6.15
CA ALA A 86 -1.94 1.06 -4.89
C ALA A 86 -2.74 0.19 -3.91
N LEU A 87 -2.05 -0.67 -3.15
CA LEU A 87 -2.65 -1.50 -2.12
C LEU A 87 -1.84 -1.48 -0.82
N HIS A 88 -2.54 -1.50 0.31
CA HIS A 88 -1.92 -1.67 1.62
C HIS A 88 -2.91 -2.26 2.62
N ASN A 89 -2.58 -3.40 3.22
CA ASN A 89 -3.43 -4.04 4.23
C ASN A 89 -3.36 -3.35 5.61
N ASN A 90 -3.06 -2.06 5.64
CA ASN A 90 -3.12 -1.16 6.80
C ASN A 90 -3.92 0.11 6.47
N GLY A 91 -4.07 1.00 7.47
CA GLY A 91 -4.92 2.20 7.36
C GLY A 91 -4.52 3.19 6.28
N GLY A 92 -5.48 3.62 5.46
CA GLY A 92 -5.26 4.51 4.32
C GLY A 92 -4.71 5.90 4.69
N ASN A 93 -4.92 6.35 5.93
CA ASN A 93 -4.35 7.62 6.42
C ASN A 93 -2.91 7.50 6.91
N PHE A 94 -2.39 6.29 7.11
CA PHE A 94 -1.04 6.10 7.61
C PHE A 94 -0.01 6.67 6.61
N TYR A 95 0.93 7.49 7.09
CA TYR A 95 1.84 8.31 6.28
C TYR A 95 1.13 9.26 5.29
N SER A 96 -0.15 9.57 5.49
CA SER A 96 -0.97 10.37 4.55
C SER A 96 -1.11 9.75 3.15
N ARG A 97 -0.99 8.42 3.02
CA ARG A 97 -0.93 7.72 1.72
C ARG A 97 -2.10 8.04 0.80
N ALA A 98 -3.31 8.18 1.30
CA ALA A 98 -4.45 8.56 0.47
C ALA A 98 -4.22 9.88 -0.30
N LYS A 99 -3.56 10.87 0.33
CA LYS A 99 -3.19 12.12 -0.35
C LYS A 99 -1.95 11.99 -1.21
N VAL A 100 -0.97 11.25 -0.71
CA VAL A 100 0.32 11.05 -1.38
C VAL A 100 0.13 10.31 -2.70
N TYR A 101 -0.60 9.19 -2.70
CA TYR A 101 -0.82 8.43 -3.92
C TYR A 101 -1.68 9.20 -4.94
N ASN A 102 -2.68 9.97 -4.47
CA ASN A 102 -3.39 10.90 -5.33
C ASN A 102 -2.44 11.89 -6.02
N ASN A 103 -1.50 12.47 -5.27
CA ASN A 103 -0.52 13.42 -5.80
C ASN A 103 0.62 12.77 -6.60
N MET A 104 0.75 11.45 -6.55
CA MET A 104 1.69 10.66 -7.36
C MET A 104 1.05 10.07 -8.63
N GLY A 105 -0.25 10.29 -8.86
CA GLY A 105 -0.93 9.89 -10.09
C GLY A 105 -1.42 8.45 -10.11
N PHE A 106 -1.71 7.85 -8.96
CA PHE A 106 -2.44 6.58 -8.89
C PHE A 106 -3.93 6.80 -9.21
N ASP A 107 -4.55 5.81 -9.86
CA ASP A 107 -5.98 5.81 -10.18
C ASP A 107 -6.82 5.30 -9.01
N HIS A 108 -6.34 4.24 -8.31
CA HIS A 108 -7.01 3.69 -7.13
C HIS A 108 -6.02 3.43 -5.99
N TYR A 109 -6.55 3.49 -4.76
CA TYR A 109 -5.85 3.04 -3.56
C TYR A 109 -6.75 2.18 -2.68
N THR A 110 -6.46 0.88 -2.61
CA THR A 110 -7.16 -0.09 -1.77
C THR A 110 -6.41 -0.28 -0.46
N SER A 111 -6.90 0.37 0.59
CA SER A 111 -6.40 0.23 1.97
C SER A 111 -7.24 -0.79 2.76
N LYS A 112 -6.83 -1.11 3.99
CA LYS A 112 -7.54 -2.10 4.83
C LYS A 112 -9.02 -1.79 5.02
N GLU A 113 -9.41 -0.53 4.88
CA GLU A 113 -10.80 -0.10 5.00
C GLU A 113 -11.69 -0.69 3.91
N PHE A 114 -11.10 -1.11 2.80
CA PHE A 114 -11.77 -1.73 1.66
C PHE A 114 -11.55 -3.25 1.56
N MET A 115 -10.81 -3.84 2.52
CA MET A 115 -10.50 -5.27 2.53
C MET A 115 -11.32 -6.02 3.58
N ASN A 116 -11.77 -7.23 3.24
CA ASN A 116 -12.41 -8.14 4.20
C ASN A 116 -11.36 -8.93 4.97
N ILE A 117 -10.67 -8.27 5.90
CA ILE A 117 -9.64 -8.84 6.74
C ILE A 117 -10.27 -9.83 7.73
N LEU A 118 -10.01 -11.12 7.52
CA LEU A 118 -10.52 -12.22 8.34
C LEU A 118 -9.51 -12.66 9.41
N LYS A 119 -8.22 -12.53 9.11
CA LYS A 119 -7.13 -12.97 9.97
C LYS A 119 -6.24 -11.80 10.34
N THR A 120 -5.73 -11.85 11.55
CA THR A 120 -4.71 -10.92 12.04
C THR A 120 -3.62 -11.68 12.79
N THR A 121 -2.42 -11.13 12.80
CA THR A 121 -1.35 -11.61 13.68
C THR A 121 -1.77 -11.45 15.15
N PRO A 122 -1.13 -12.12 16.11
CA PRO A 122 -1.37 -11.91 17.53
C PRO A 122 -1.23 -10.44 17.97
N LYS A 123 -0.44 -9.63 17.25
CA LYS A 123 -0.28 -8.19 17.51
C LYS A 123 -1.30 -7.31 16.75
N GLY A 124 -2.25 -7.93 16.03
CA GLY A 124 -3.37 -7.26 15.41
C GLY A 124 -3.11 -6.70 13.99
N TRP A 125 -1.95 -7.01 13.38
CA TRP A 125 -1.70 -6.70 11.98
C TRP A 125 -2.50 -7.64 11.08
N ALA A 126 -3.00 -7.14 9.96
CA ALA A 126 -3.62 -8.00 8.95
C ALA A 126 -2.58 -8.96 8.38
N THR A 127 -2.97 -10.22 8.15
CA THR A 127 -2.13 -11.17 7.43
C THR A 127 -2.02 -10.80 5.96
N ASP A 128 -0.90 -11.15 5.30
CA ASP A 128 -0.63 -10.68 3.93
C ASP A 128 -1.37 -11.49 2.87
N ASP A 129 -1.93 -12.66 3.22
CA ASP A 129 -2.74 -13.47 2.31
C ASP A 129 -3.97 -12.73 1.74
N ILE A 130 -4.49 -11.73 2.46
CA ILE A 130 -5.58 -10.86 1.98
C ILE A 130 -5.19 -10.03 0.75
N LEU A 131 -3.89 -9.78 0.55
CA LEU A 131 -3.42 -8.99 -0.58
C LEU A 131 -3.60 -9.70 -1.92
N VAL A 132 -3.51 -11.05 -1.96
CA VAL A 132 -3.65 -11.80 -3.22
C VAL A 132 -4.99 -11.52 -3.92
N PRO A 133 -6.17 -11.75 -3.29
CA PRO A 133 -7.44 -11.46 -3.95
C PRO A 133 -7.62 -9.97 -4.28
N ASN A 134 -7.11 -9.06 -3.44
CA ASN A 134 -7.22 -7.63 -3.70
C ASN A 134 -6.32 -7.15 -4.84
N ILE A 135 -5.13 -7.76 -5.03
CA ILE A 135 -4.29 -7.52 -6.20
C ILE A 135 -4.99 -8.00 -7.47
N MET A 136 -5.57 -9.22 -7.44
CA MET A 136 -6.31 -9.75 -8.60
C MET A 136 -7.50 -8.86 -8.96
N GLU A 137 -8.26 -8.37 -7.97
CA GLU A 137 -9.35 -7.41 -8.19
C GLU A 137 -8.87 -6.09 -8.78
N SER A 138 -7.70 -5.59 -8.35
CA SER A 138 -7.10 -4.37 -8.91
C SER A 138 -6.69 -4.55 -10.38
N LEU A 139 -6.14 -5.71 -10.73
CA LEU A 139 -5.82 -6.06 -12.12
C LEU A 139 -7.04 -6.23 -13.03
N ASP A 140 -8.25 -6.36 -12.47
CA ASP A 140 -9.50 -6.44 -13.21
C ASP A 140 -10.18 -5.06 -13.40
N THR A 141 -9.56 -3.97 -12.94
CA THR A 141 -10.13 -2.61 -13.08
C THR A 141 -9.99 -2.04 -14.48
N THR A 142 -9.04 -2.53 -15.25
CA THR A 142 -8.79 -2.12 -16.64
C THR A 142 -8.75 -3.33 -17.57
N ASP A 143 -9.05 -3.10 -18.85
CA ASP A 143 -8.83 -4.10 -19.92
C ASP A 143 -7.40 -4.01 -20.50
N GLY A 144 -6.56 -3.18 -19.91
CA GLY A 144 -5.22 -2.81 -20.40
C GLY A 144 -4.09 -3.39 -19.56
N THR A 145 -3.00 -2.68 -19.56
CA THR A 145 -1.81 -2.99 -18.78
C THR A 145 -1.82 -2.22 -17.47
N ASP A 146 -1.42 -2.84 -16.37
CA ASP A 146 -1.48 -2.25 -15.04
C ASP A 146 -0.11 -2.13 -14.39
N PHE A 147 0.02 -1.09 -13.58
CA PHE A 147 1.07 -0.92 -12.59
C PHE A 147 0.45 -1.04 -11.19
N VAL A 148 0.92 -2.00 -10.42
CA VAL A 148 0.40 -2.26 -9.07
C VAL A 148 1.51 -2.09 -8.04
N CYS A 149 1.34 -1.17 -7.09
CA CYS A 149 2.23 -0.97 -5.95
C CYS A 149 1.57 -1.51 -4.69
N THR A 150 2.15 -2.54 -4.08
CA THR A 150 1.59 -3.20 -2.89
C THR A 150 2.55 -3.12 -1.71
N ILE A 151 2.05 -2.70 -0.55
CA ILE A 151 2.77 -2.68 0.72
C ILE A 151 2.13 -3.68 1.67
N SER A 152 2.89 -4.66 2.15
CA SER A 152 2.47 -5.61 3.16
C SER A 152 2.73 -5.08 4.58
N VAL A 153 2.04 -5.62 5.60
CA VAL A 153 2.18 -5.16 6.99
C VAL A 153 2.45 -6.29 8.00
N GLN A 154 2.28 -7.54 7.62
CA GLN A 154 2.31 -8.66 8.56
C GLN A 154 3.63 -8.75 9.34
N GLY A 155 4.76 -8.57 8.69
CA GLY A 155 6.09 -8.59 9.31
C GLY A 155 6.45 -7.34 10.12
N HIS A 156 5.51 -6.38 10.30
CA HIS A 156 5.76 -5.14 11.03
C HIS A 156 5.90 -5.39 12.54
N GLY A 157 6.81 -4.67 13.23
CA GLY A 157 6.85 -4.62 14.69
C GLY A 157 5.49 -4.19 15.26
N ASP A 158 5.19 -4.48 16.43
CA ASP A 158 5.81 -4.69 17.69
C ASP A 158 6.16 -6.19 17.91
N TYR A 159 7.41 -6.48 18.22
CA TYR A 159 7.89 -7.88 18.42
C TYR A 159 7.86 -8.23 19.91
N PRO A 160 6.95 -9.13 20.35
CA PRO A 160 6.74 -9.43 21.75
C PRO A 160 7.92 -10.20 22.35
N THR A 161 8.33 -9.82 23.55
CA THR A 161 9.34 -10.55 24.34
C THR A 161 8.77 -11.73 25.12
N GLU A 162 7.45 -11.81 25.20
CA GLU A 162 6.72 -12.93 25.81
C GLU A 162 6.40 -13.99 24.73
N PRO A 163 6.29 -15.28 25.10
CA PRO A 163 5.83 -16.32 24.20
C PRO A 163 4.41 -16.00 23.70
N THR A 164 4.30 -15.67 22.43
CA THR A 164 3.02 -15.20 21.84
C THR A 164 2.47 -16.18 20.82
N LEU A 165 3.33 -16.96 20.19
CA LEU A 165 2.92 -18.02 19.26
C LEU A 165 2.68 -19.32 20.04
N GLU A 166 1.48 -19.90 19.93
CA GLU A 166 1.17 -21.17 20.59
C GLU A 166 1.96 -22.35 20.00
N ASN A 167 2.11 -22.36 18.67
CA ASN A 167 2.83 -23.41 17.93
C ASN A 167 3.62 -22.77 16.79
N PRO A 168 4.82 -22.21 17.04
CA PRO A 168 5.63 -21.65 15.98
C PRO A 168 6.04 -22.73 14.98
N GLU A 169 5.86 -22.48 13.69
CA GLU A 169 6.31 -23.40 12.64
C GLU A 169 7.83 -23.46 12.59
N ILE A 170 8.49 -22.34 12.87
CA ILE A 170 9.94 -22.21 12.87
C ILE A 170 10.44 -21.85 14.26
N ASN A 171 11.27 -22.71 14.84
CA ASN A 171 11.95 -22.42 16.07
C ASN A 171 13.28 -21.70 15.79
N VAL A 172 13.61 -20.75 16.65
CA VAL A 172 14.80 -19.92 16.53
C VAL A 172 15.81 -20.25 17.62
N THR A 173 17.07 -20.38 17.23
CA THR A 173 18.21 -20.57 18.16
C THR A 173 19.34 -19.58 17.81
N GLY A 174 20.37 -19.53 18.67
CA GLY A 174 21.47 -18.56 18.53
C GLY A 174 21.23 -17.27 19.30
N VAL A 175 20.15 -17.19 20.10
CA VAL A 175 19.82 -16.06 20.98
C VAL A 175 19.74 -16.57 22.42
N GLU A 176 20.64 -16.09 23.29
CA GLU A 176 20.71 -16.54 24.68
C GLU A 176 19.59 -15.95 25.54
N ASP A 177 19.28 -14.66 25.37
CA ASP A 177 18.20 -14.00 26.10
C ASP A 177 16.83 -14.47 25.60
N GLU A 178 16.02 -14.98 26.54
CA GLU A 178 14.71 -15.57 26.23
C GLU A 178 13.74 -14.58 25.61
N GLY A 179 13.68 -13.37 26.14
CA GLY A 179 12.77 -12.34 25.59
C GLY A 179 13.17 -11.93 24.17
N LYS A 180 14.46 -11.77 23.92
CA LYS A 180 14.95 -11.51 22.56
C LYS A 180 14.69 -12.69 21.63
N ARG A 181 14.87 -13.93 22.11
CA ARG A 181 14.56 -15.12 21.32
C ARG A 181 13.09 -15.16 20.94
N ASN A 182 12.17 -14.89 21.86
CA ASN A 182 10.74 -14.83 21.59
C ASN A 182 10.41 -13.76 20.51
N ALA A 183 11.02 -12.58 20.60
CA ALA A 183 10.84 -11.52 19.62
C ALA A 183 11.36 -11.91 18.22
N TRP A 184 12.51 -12.58 18.14
CA TRP A 184 13.05 -13.12 16.90
C TRP A 184 12.20 -14.25 16.33
N GLU A 185 11.73 -15.17 17.16
CA GLU A 185 10.89 -16.29 16.74
C GLU A 185 9.55 -15.78 16.20
N TYR A 186 8.94 -14.80 16.87
CA TYR A 186 7.76 -14.13 16.38
C TYR A 186 8.00 -13.51 14.99
N TYR A 187 9.02 -12.67 14.85
CA TYR A 187 9.37 -12.03 13.58
C TYR A 187 9.65 -13.05 12.46
N VAL A 188 10.39 -14.09 12.74
CA VAL A 188 10.75 -15.13 11.75
C VAL A 188 9.50 -15.85 11.25
N ASN A 189 8.55 -16.18 12.13
CA ASN A 189 7.31 -16.83 11.74
C ASN A 189 6.39 -15.89 10.94
N GLU A 190 6.32 -14.58 11.28
CA GLU A 190 5.56 -13.63 10.47
C GLU A 190 6.18 -13.42 9.07
N VAL A 191 7.52 -13.42 8.96
CA VAL A 191 8.22 -13.42 7.67
C VAL A 191 7.98 -14.70 6.89
N HIS A 192 7.87 -15.84 7.56
CA HIS A 192 7.54 -17.11 6.92
C HIS A 192 6.11 -17.09 6.32
N GLU A 193 5.15 -16.55 7.04
CA GLU A 193 3.80 -16.34 6.52
C GLU A 193 3.79 -15.36 5.32
N MET A 194 4.57 -14.29 5.37
CA MET A 194 4.76 -13.38 4.24
C MET A 194 5.39 -14.12 3.03
N ASP A 195 6.34 -15.02 3.25
CA ASP A 195 6.92 -15.84 2.18
C ASP A 195 5.90 -16.79 1.54
N LYS A 196 4.95 -17.33 2.33
CA LYS A 196 3.81 -18.08 1.78
C LYS A 196 2.93 -17.20 0.90
N PHE A 197 2.67 -15.96 1.30
CA PHE A 197 1.96 -14.97 0.46
C PHE A 197 2.69 -14.74 -0.87
N VAL A 198 4.02 -14.61 -0.88
CA VAL A 198 4.81 -14.47 -2.11
C VAL A 198 4.55 -15.65 -3.06
N GLY A 199 4.58 -16.90 -2.56
CA GLY A 199 4.27 -18.09 -3.35
C GLY A 199 2.84 -18.05 -3.90
N GLN A 200 1.85 -17.74 -3.07
CA GLN A 200 0.45 -17.64 -3.48
C GLN A 200 0.20 -16.56 -4.54
N LEU A 201 0.89 -15.42 -4.44
CA LEU A 201 0.77 -14.36 -5.43
C LEU A 201 1.33 -14.80 -6.78
N ILE A 202 2.50 -15.43 -6.80
CA ILE A 202 3.10 -15.95 -8.03
C ILE A 202 2.18 -16.97 -8.69
N ASP A 203 1.65 -17.94 -7.90
CA ASP A 203 0.73 -18.94 -8.41
C ASP A 203 -0.54 -18.31 -9.04
N ALA A 204 -1.09 -17.27 -8.40
CA ALA A 204 -2.26 -16.56 -8.91
C ALA A 204 -1.96 -15.80 -10.20
N ILE A 205 -0.80 -15.15 -10.30
CA ILE A 205 -0.36 -14.44 -11.51
C ILE A 205 -0.07 -15.44 -12.65
N GLU A 206 0.58 -16.56 -12.37
CA GLU A 206 0.82 -17.61 -13.37
C GLU A 206 -0.49 -18.19 -13.90
N GLN A 207 -1.49 -18.42 -13.02
CA GLN A 207 -2.82 -18.86 -13.42
C GLN A 207 -3.56 -17.84 -14.28
N ARG A 208 -3.36 -16.54 -14.02
CA ARG A 208 -3.90 -15.46 -14.84
C ARG A 208 -3.29 -15.48 -16.26
N GLY A 209 -2.02 -15.83 -16.39
CA GLY A 209 -1.35 -16.04 -17.68
C GLY A 209 -1.01 -14.77 -18.44
N GLU A 210 -1.07 -13.60 -17.80
CA GLU A 210 -0.70 -12.33 -18.41
C GLU A 210 0.81 -12.07 -18.27
N PRO A 211 1.46 -11.42 -19.27
CA PRO A 211 2.85 -10.99 -19.16
C PRO A 211 3.06 -10.10 -17.93
N THR A 212 3.89 -10.53 -16.99
CA THR A 212 4.04 -9.85 -15.70
C THR A 212 5.48 -9.81 -15.24
N VAL A 213 5.87 -8.69 -14.63
CA VAL A 213 7.12 -8.52 -13.88
C VAL A 213 6.77 -8.07 -12.47
N ILE A 214 7.34 -8.73 -11.46
CA ILE A 214 7.15 -8.39 -10.04
C ILE A 214 8.50 -8.11 -9.39
N VAL A 215 8.59 -7.00 -8.66
CA VAL A 215 9.72 -6.69 -7.81
C VAL A 215 9.33 -6.90 -6.35
N PHE A 216 9.91 -7.89 -5.70
CA PHE A 216 9.83 -8.06 -4.25
C PHE A 216 11.06 -7.43 -3.61
N TYR A 217 10.85 -6.63 -2.57
CA TYR A 217 11.95 -6.03 -1.81
C TYR A 217 11.59 -5.81 -0.34
N GLY A 218 12.60 -5.85 0.53
CA GLY A 218 12.47 -5.39 1.90
C GLY A 218 12.67 -3.88 1.99
N ASP A 219 11.78 -3.19 2.66
CA ASP A 219 11.81 -1.72 2.79
C ASP A 219 12.79 -1.22 3.86
N HIS A 220 13.02 -2.00 4.91
CA HIS A 220 14.01 -1.76 5.97
C HIS A 220 14.20 -3.01 6.84
N LEU A 221 15.24 -3.03 7.66
CA LEU A 221 15.45 -4.07 8.66
C LEU A 221 14.48 -3.90 9.84
N PRO A 222 14.17 -5.00 10.60
CA PRO A 222 13.30 -4.94 11.77
C PRO A 222 13.96 -4.21 12.96
N THR A 223 13.14 -3.70 13.89
CA THR A 223 13.58 -3.06 15.15
C THR A 223 13.99 -4.08 16.21
N LEU A 224 14.90 -4.99 15.87
CA LEU A 224 15.37 -6.06 16.77
C LEU A 224 16.80 -5.85 17.27
N GLY A 225 17.28 -4.60 17.24
CA GLY A 225 18.57 -4.21 17.82
C GLY A 225 19.79 -4.70 17.04
N LEU A 226 19.65 -4.89 15.71
CA LEU A 226 20.74 -5.31 14.84
C LEU A 226 21.83 -4.24 14.73
N GLU A 227 23.07 -4.68 14.75
CA GLU A 227 24.24 -3.90 14.38
C GLU A 227 24.82 -4.41 13.05
N ALA A 228 25.63 -3.57 12.37
CA ALA A 228 26.23 -3.95 11.08
C ALA A 228 27.05 -5.26 11.18
N LYS A 229 27.71 -5.49 12.32
CA LYS A 229 28.51 -6.71 12.56
C LYS A 229 27.68 -8.00 12.54
N ASP A 230 26.36 -7.91 12.84
CA ASP A 230 25.45 -9.05 12.93
C ASP A 230 25.00 -9.55 11.55
N LEU A 231 25.19 -8.75 10.53
CA LEU A 231 24.72 -9.00 9.17
C LEU A 231 25.82 -9.56 8.26
N LYS A 232 25.48 -10.46 7.37
CA LYS A 232 26.39 -10.95 6.30
C LYS A 232 26.91 -9.81 5.44
N GLY A 233 26.06 -8.88 5.03
CA GLY A 233 26.41 -7.72 4.22
C GLY A 233 27.13 -6.59 4.99
N LYS A 234 27.27 -6.68 6.32
CA LYS A 234 27.94 -5.69 7.18
C LYS A 234 27.44 -4.25 7.02
N TYR A 235 26.18 -4.07 6.58
CA TYR A 235 25.61 -2.76 6.35
C TYR A 235 24.11 -2.75 6.70
N LEU A 236 23.71 -1.84 7.60
CA LEU A 236 22.33 -1.78 8.13
C LEU A 236 21.29 -1.28 7.11
N TYR A 237 21.73 -0.54 6.11
CA TYR A 237 20.85 0.00 5.06
C TYR A 237 20.75 -0.92 3.83
N ASN A 238 21.06 -2.21 4.00
CA ASN A 238 20.83 -3.23 2.99
C ASN A 238 19.68 -4.17 3.42
N THR A 239 18.75 -4.33 2.51
CA THR A 239 17.80 -5.45 2.48
C THR A 239 18.08 -6.29 1.24
N ASN A 240 17.12 -7.09 0.79
CA ASN A 240 17.24 -7.87 -0.44
C ASN A 240 16.10 -7.53 -1.40
N TYR A 241 16.34 -7.71 -2.69
CA TYR A 241 15.31 -7.64 -3.72
C TYR A 241 15.41 -8.82 -4.67
N VAL A 242 14.32 -9.10 -5.38
CA VAL A 242 14.27 -10.01 -6.52
C VAL A 242 13.30 -9.47 -7.57
N ILE A 243 13.66 -9.60 -8.83
CA ILE A 243 12.79 -9.30 -9.98
C ILE A 243 12.35 -10.62 -10.56
N TRP A 244 11.11 -11.03 -10.29
CA TRP A 244 10.47 -12.18 -10.90
C TRP A 244 9.75 -11.75 -12.17
N ASP A 245 9.73 -12.63 -13.18
CA ASP A 245 8.96 -12.41 -14.40
C ASP A 245 8.52 -13.74 -15.03
N ASN A 246 7.49 -13.69 -15.87
CA ASN A 246 7.03 -14.79 -16.71
C ASN A 246 7.23 -14.51 -18.22
N ILE A 247 8.05 -13.52 -18.55
CA ILE A 247 8.32 -13.08 -19.94
C ILE A 247 9.71 -13.44 -20.43
N GLY A 248 10.54 -14.06 -19.58
CA GLY A 248 11.87 -14.56 -19.94
C GLY A 248 12.96 -13.50 -19.94
N LEU A 249 12.95 -12.56 -19.01
CA LEU A 249 14.03 -11.60 -18.82
C LEU A 249 15.33 -12.32 -18.44
N GLU A 250 16.43 -11.86 -19.00
CA GLU A 250 17.76 -12.38 -18.65
C GLU A 250 18.07 -12.12 -17.17
N LYS A 251 18.49 -13.18 -16.44
CA LYS A 251 18.94 -13.05 -15.06
C LYS A 251 20.20 -12.18 -14.99
N LYS A 252 20.14 -11.09 -14.21
CA LYS A 252 21.25 -10.17 -13.97
C LYS A 252 21.30 -9.84 -12.48
N ASP A 253 22.14 -10.55 -11.74
CA ASP A 253 22.34 -10.27 -10.32
C ASP A 253 23.21 -9.03 -10.11
N GLY A 254 22.88 -8.26 -9.08
CA GLY A 254 23.62 -7.06 -8.73
C GLY A 254 22.98 -6.28 -7.58
N ASN A 255 23.79 -5.45 -6.93
CA ASN A 255 23.27 -4.57 -5.86
C ASN A 255 22.69 -3.31 -6.50
N ILE A 256 21.55 -2.85 -5.99
CA ILE A 256 20.86 -1.66 -6.47
C ILE A 256 20.32 -0.82 -5.32
N ALA A 257 20.19 0.47 -5.51
CA ALA A 257 19.51 1.34 -4.54
C ALA A 257 18.01 1.48 -4.85
N ALA A 258 17.22 1.76 -3.81
CA ALA A 258 15.76 1.90 -3.92
C ALA A 258 15.36 2.91 -5.00
N TYR A 259 16.02 4.07 -5.04
CA TYR A 259 15.76 5.10 -6.04
C TYR A 259 16.14 4.72 -7.50
N GLN A 260 16.79 3.58 -7.73
CA GLN A 260 17.20 3.13 -9.05
C GLN A 260 16.36 1.97 -9.60
N ILE A 261 15.62 1.25 -8.74
CA ILE A 261 15.01 -0.04 -9.10
C ILE A 261 13.98 0.10 -10.23
N MET A 262 13.10 1.11 -10.18
CA MET A 262 12.09 1.28 -11.22
C MET A 262 12.73 1.67 -12.57
N ALA A 263 13.79 2.48 -12.55
CA ALA A 263 14.54 2.79 -13.77
C ALA A 263 15.20 1.54 -14.38
N GLU A 264 15.71 0.62 -13.55
CA GLU A 264 16.25 -0.67 -14.01
C GLU A 264 15.17 -1.55 -14.63
N VAL A 265 13.99 -1.66 -13.99
CA VAL A 265 12.87 -2.42 -14.54
C VAL A 265 12.38 -1.81 -15.85
N PHE A 266 12.24 -0.50 -15.91
CA PHE A 266 11.86 0.22 -17.13
C PHE A 266 12.84 -0.02 -18.27
N ASP A 267 14.15 0.07 -17.99
CA ASP A 267 15.20 -0.19 -18.99
C ASP A 267 15.11 -1.62 -19.55
N ARG A 268 14.86 -2.62 -18.69
CA ARG A 268 14.68 -4.03 -19.12
C ARG A 268 13.43 -4.27 -19.96
N LEU A 269 12.42 -3.41 -19.82
CA LEU A 269 11.17 -3.47 -20.56
C LEU A 269 11.13 -2.52 -21.78
N ASP A 270 12.25 -1.87 -22.10
CA ASP A 270 12.37 -0.84 -23.17
C ASP A 270 11.38 0.33 -22.94
N ILE A 271 11.15 0.68 -21.66
CA ILE A 271 10.32 1.81 -21.25
C ILE A 271 11.21 3.01 -20.94
N HIS A 272 11.02 4.11 -21.67
CA HIS A 272 11.82 5.33 -21.56
C HIS A 272 10.91 6.53 -21.29
N THR A 273 10.21 6.50 -20.15
CA THR A 273 9.32 7.59 -19.68
C THR A 273 9.65 7.97 -18.25
N GLY A 274 9.20 9.15 -17.82
CA GLY A 274 9.49 9.71 -16.51
C GLY A 274 10.87 10.39 -16.44
N THR A 275 10.89 11.60 -15.93
CA THR A 275 12.08 12.48 -15.95
C THR A 275 13.25 11.87 -15.18
N ILE A 276 13.03 11.47 -13.93
CA ILE A 276 14.07 10.91 -13.07
C ILE A 276 14.46 9.50 -13.55
N PHE A 277 13.51 8.68 -14.01
CA PHE A 277 13.80 7.32 -14.49
C PHE A 277 14.68 7.35 -15.74
N ASN A 278 14.37 8.21 -16.72
CA ASN A 278 15.23 8.46 -17.88
C ASN A 278 16.62 8.98 -17.49
N TYR A 279 16.69 9.86 -16.49
CA TYR A 279 17.94 10.33 -15.96
C TYR A 279 18.81 9.17 -15.44
N HIS A 280 18.23 8.26 -14.62
CA HIS A 280 18.95 7.08 -14.12
C HIS A 280 19.43 6.17 -15.27
N GLN A 281 18.59 5.88 -16.25
CA GLN A 281 18.94 5.04 -17.39
C GLN A 281 20.15 5.60 -18.15
N GLN A 282 20.18 6.91 -18.37
CA GLN A 282 21.20 7.57 -19.20
C GLN A 282 22.47 7.96 -18.43
N ARG A 283 22.37 8.23 -17.13
CA ARG A 283 23.41 8.93 -16.38
C ARG A 283 24.02 8.15 -15.22
N ARG A 284 23.45 7.01 -14.80
CA ARG A 284 23.93 6.26 -13.62
C ARG A 284 25.41 5.86 -13.64
N GLN A 285 26.04 5.83 -14.82
CA GLN A 285 27.46 5.50 -15.00
C GLN A 285 28.36 6.75 -15.11
N THR A 286 27.80 7.96 -15.05
CA THR A 286 28.59 9.19 -15.20
C THR A 286 29.22 9.62 -13.88
N LYS A 287 30.35 10.35 -13.98
CA LYS A 287 31.10 10.82 -12.81
C LYS A 287 30.27 11.75 -11.88
N ASN A 288 29.40 12.57 -12.46
CA ASN A 288 28.63 13.56 -11.73
C ASN A 288 27.23 13.09 -11.37
N TYR A 289 26.94 11.79 -11.53
CA TYR A 289 25.61 11.22 -11.38
C TYR A 289 24.83 11.71 -10.16
N LEU A 290 25.40 11.63 -8.94
CA LEU A 290 24.69 12.04 -7.72
C LEU A 290 24.56 13.56 -7.60
N ALA A 291 25.55 14.33 -8.06
CA ALA A 291 25.47 15.79 -8.01
C ALA A 291 24.41 16.33 -8.98
N ASP A 292 24.37 15.79 -10.18
CA ASP A 292 23.37 16.19 -11.18
C ASP A 292 21.95 15.71 -10.77
N LEU A 293 21.82 14.53 -10.10
CA LEU A 293 20.57 14.07 -9.52
C LEU A 293 20.07 15.02 -8.43
N GLU A 294 20.95 15.51 -7.56
CA GLU A 294 20.58 16.46 -6.51
C GLU A 294 20.02 17.76 -7.10
N LEU A 295 20.67 18.28 -8.13
CA LEU A 295 20.21 19.50 -8.82
C LEU A 295 18.84 19.28 -9.50
N LEU A 296 18.67 18.13 -10.17
CA LEU A 296 17.42 17.79 -10.83
C LEU A 296 16.28 17.61 -9.84
N GLN A 297 16.51 16.88 -8.75
CA GLN A 297 15.54 16.69 -7.68
C GLN A 297 15.17 18.02 -7.01
N TYR A 298 16.17 18.89 -6.75
CA TYR A 298 15.92 20.23 -6.22
C TYR A 298 15.06 21.08 -7.16
N ASP A 299 15.39 21.09 -8.47
CA ASP A 299 14.60 21.85 -9.45
C ASP A 299 13.14 21.39 -9.50
N ILE A 300 12.89 20.07 -9.45
CA ILE A 300 11.54 19.51 -9.49
C ILE A 300 10.76 19.88 -8.22
N MET A 301 11.35 19.74 -7.04
CA MET A 301 10.63 19.88 -5.77
C MET A 301 10.57 21.31 -5.25
N TYR A 302 11.66 22.04 -5.34
CA TYR A 302 11.84 23.34 -4.67
C TYR A 302 12.26 24.46 -5.60
N GLY A 303 12.67 24.12 -6.82
CA GLY A 303 13.13 25.05 -7.83
C GLY A 303 12.02 25.66 -8.67
N LYS A 304 12.36 26.03 -9.88
CA LYS A 304 11.42 26.60 -10.86
C LYS A 304 10.91 25.59 -11.88
N GLN A 305 11.20 24.30 -11.67
CA GLN A 305 10.81 23.22 -12.56
C GLN A 305 11.25 23.44 -14.02
N TYR A 306 12.47 23.93 -14.19
CA TYR A 306 13.03 24.18 -15.53
C TYR A 306 13.05 22.94 -16.41
N VAL A 307 13.17 21.76 -15.80
CA VAL A 307 13.12 20.48 -16.52
C VAL A 307 11.79 20.26 -17.24
N TYR A 308 10.69 20.87 -16.77
CA TYR A 308 9.35 20.75 -17.36
C TYR A 308 8.96 21.98 -18.23
N LYS A 309 9.86 22.94 -18.44
CA LYS A 309 9.54 24.22 -19.07
C LYS A 309 8.86 24.10 -20.42
N ASP A 310 9.25 23.12 -21.22
CA ASP A 310 8.75 22.94 -22.58
C ASP A 310 7.63 21.89 -22.68
N SER A 311 7.48 21.01 -21.67
CA SER A 311 6.51 19.89 -21.65
C SER A 311 5.38 20.08 -20.64
N GLY A 312 5.48 21.06 -19.74
CA GLY A 312 4.60 21.19 -18.57
C GLY A 312 4.94 20.19 -17.48
N ALA A 313 4.44 20.42 -16.26
CA ALA A 313 4.58 19.45 -15.18
C ALA A 313 3.77 18.18 -15.50
N PRO A 314 4.33 17.00 -15.29
CA PRO A 314 3.68 15.73 -15.66
C PRO A 314 2.43 15.42 -14.83
N ILE A 315 2.27 16.04 -13.68
CA ILE A 315 1.07 15.93 -12.84
C ILE A 315 0.67 17.32 -12.34
N THR A 316 -0.58 17.71 -12.54
CA THR A 316 -1.15 18.94 -12.00
C THR A 316 -2.14 18.68 -10.88
N GLU A 317 -2.93 17.62 -10.97
CA GLU A 317 -3.94 17.24 -10.00
C GLU A 317 -4.27 15.74 -10.14
N GLY A 318 -4.38 15.03 -9.02
CA GLY A 318 -4.75 13.61 -9.01
C GLY A 318 -6.27 13.42 -8.98
N HIS A 319 -6.74 12.29 -9.53
CA HIS A 319 -8.15 11.88 -9.53
C HIS A 319 -8.36 10.51 -8.89
N MET A 320 -7.49 10.15 -7.96
CA MET A 320 -7.49 8.83 -7.33
C MET A 320 -8.79 8.53 -6.56
N VAL A 321 -9.29 7.34 -6.74
CA VAL A 321 -10.44 6.80 -6.02
C VAL A 321 -9.97 5.80 -4.95
N MET A 322 -10.56 5.88 -3.76
CA MET A 322 -10.28 4.92 -2.68
C MET A 322 -11.06 3.62 -2.91
N GLY A 323 -10.34 2.49 -2.99
CA GLY A 323 -10.90 1.16 -3.28
C GLY A 323 -11.36 1.00 -4.74
N VAL A 324 -11.43 -0.23 -5.20
CA VAL A 324 -11.84 -0.58 -6.58
C VAL A 324 -13.31 -1.00 -6.68
N LYS A 325 -13.99 -1.21 -5.55
CA LYS A 325 -15.40 -1.61 -5.49
C LYS A 325 -16.23 -0.65 -4.66
N ASP A 326 -17.43 -0.36 -5.12
CA ASP A 326 -18.42 0.39 -4.36
C ASP A 326 -19.11 -0.48 -3.30
N ALA A 327 -19.28 0.04 -2.10
CA ALA A 327 -20.28 -0.50 -1.20
C ALA A 327 -21.68 -0.14 -1.74
N THR A 328 -22.57 -1.12 -1.84
CA THR A 328 -23.93 -0.90 -2.31
C THR A 328 -24.94 -1.27 -1.24
N ILE A 329 -26.10 -0.63 -1.22
CA ILE A 329 -27.22 -0.99 -0.36
C ILE A 329 -28.32 -1.56 -1.25
N THR A 330 -28.84 -2.75 -0.89
CA THR A 330 -29.93 -3.41 -1.63
C THR A 330 -31.24 -3.39 -0.89
N SER A 331 -31.20 -3.47 0.46
CA SER A 331 -32.40 -3.41 1.28
C SER A 331 -32.13 -3.02 2.74
N VAL A 332 -33.15 -2.50 3.39
CA VAL A 332 -33.20 -2.18 4.82
C VAL A 332 -34.37 -2.92 5.43
N VAL A 333 -34.11 -3.73 6.46
CA VAL A 333 -35.13 -4.57 7.08
C VAL A 333 -35.15 -4.35 8.58
N GLU A 334 -36.30 -3.94 9.13
CA GLU A 334 -36.51 -3.92 10.58
C GLU A 334 -36.65 -5.36 11.10
N GLN A 335 -35.74 -5.76 11.99
CA GLN A 335 -35.74 -7.08 12.63
C GLN A 335 -36.61 -7.11 13.90
N LEU A 336 -36.35 -6.16 14.76
CA LEU A 336 -37.09 -5.87 15.99
C LEU A 336 -37.14 -4.35 16.11
N LYS A 337 -38.09 -3.85 16.90
CA LYS A 337 -38.24 -2.40 17.12
C LYS A 337 -36.92 -1.75 17.49
N GLY A 338 -36.46 -0.81 16.65
CA GLY A 338 -35.20 -0.10 16.84
C GLY A 338 -33.96 -0.91 16.46
N THR A 339 -34.10 -2.05 15.78
CA THR A 339 -32.99 -2.85 15.25
C THR A 339 -33.21 -3.10 13.77
N TYR A 340 -32.26 -2.65 12.96
CA TYR A 340 -32.33 -2.76 11.49
C TYR A 340 -31.15 -3.54 10.93
N SER A 341 -31.39 -4.30 9.89
CA SER A 341 -30.35 -4.91 9.06
C SER A 341 -30.29 -4.20 7.71
N ILE A 342 -29.11 -3.73 7.37
CA ILE A 342 -28.81 -3.15 6.07
C ILE A 342 -28.12 -4.24 5.25
N TYR A 343 -28.76 -4.65 4.17
CA TYR A 343 -28.20 -5.62 3.22
C TYR A 343 -27.60 -4.91 2.01
N GLY A 344 -26.56 -5.49 1.45
CA GLY A 344 -25.85 -4.91 0.33
C GLY A 344 -24.63 -5.73 -0.08
N GLU A 345 -23.64 -5.06 -0.66
CA GLU A 345 -22.40 -5.70 -1.12
C GLU A 345 -21.18 -4.86 -0.73
N ASN A 346 -20.03 -5.52 -0.68
CA ASN A 346 -18.72 -4.94 -0.43
C ASN A 346 -18.59 -4.20 0.92
N PHE A 347 -19.36 -4.62 1.93
CA PHE A 347 -19.18 -4.12 3.30
C PHE A 347 -17.92 -4.69 3.93
N THR A 348 -17.28 -3.88 4.76
CA THR A 348 -16.12 -4.28 5.58
C THR A 348 -16.36 -3.91 7.06
N LYS A 349 -15.45 -4.29 7.95
CA LYS A 349 -15.50 -3.87 9.37
C LYS A 349 -15.46 -2.34 9.52
N GLN A 350 -15.01 -1.63 8.51
CA GLN A 350 -14.89 -0.17 8.48
C GLN A 350 -16.11 0.53 7.87
N SER A 351 -17.05 -0.24 7.34
CA SER A 351 -18.33 0.30 6.84
C SER A 351 -19.18 0.85 7.98
N LYS A 352 -19.68 2.07 7.81
CA LYS A 352 -20.56 2.76 8.77
C LYS A 352 -21.78 3.27 8.03
N VAL A 353 -22.95 3.04 8.62
CA VAL A 353 -24.22 3.56 8.11
C VAL A 353 -24.41 5.00 8.59
N TYR A 354 -24.88 5.85 7.70
CA TYR A 354 -25.30 7.21 7.98
C TYR A 354 -26.78 7.34 7.65
N ILE A 355 -27.52 8.01 8.52
CA ILE A 355 -28.94 8.36 8.32
C ILE A 355 -29.04 9.88 8.42
N ASN A 356 -29.54 10.53 7.38
CA ASN A 356 -29.64 12.00 7.29
C ASN A 356 -28.30 12.71 7.58
N GLY A 357 -27.18 12.13 7.15
CA GLY A 357 -25.83 12.65 7.40
C GLY A 357 -25.25 12.31 8.79
N GLU A 358 -26.02 11.69 9.69
CA GLU A 358 -25.56 11.32 11.02
C GLU A 358 -25.08 9.87 11.08
N LYS A 359 -23.86 9.66 11.61
CA LYS A 359 -23.26 8.34 11.77
C LYS A 359 -23.98 7.50 12.80
N GLN A 360 -24.38 6.29 12.41
CA GLN A 360 -25.06 5.34 13.27
C GLN A 360 -24.11 4.33 13.93
N THR A 361 -24.51 3.78 15.08
CA THR A 361 -23.83 2.64 15.72
C THR A 361 -24.00 1.40 14.84
N THR A 362 -23.00 1.12 14.03
CA THR A 362 -23.01 0.07 13.01
C THR A 362 -22.23 -1.15 13.47
N LYS A 363 -22.83 -2.33 13.43
CA LYS A 363 -22.19 -3.62 13.64
C LYS A 363 -22.00 -4.33 12.30
N PHE A 364 -20.76 -4.59 11.93
CA PHE A 364 -20.44 -5.44 10.78
C PHE A 364 -20.70 -6.91 11.10
N LEU A 365 -21.49 -7.61 10.30
CA LEU A 365 -21.71 -9.05 10.40
C LEU A 365 -20.91 -9.82 9.34
N ASN A 366 -21.01 -9.41 8.09
CA ASN A 366 -20.28 -9.93 6.94
C ASN A 366 -20.30 -8.91 5.79
N ASN A 367 -19.72 -9.24 4.67
CA ASN A 367 -19.58 -8.36 3.50
C ASN A 367 -20.91 -8.00 2.82
N THR A 368 -22.03 -8.60 3.24
CA THR A 368 -23.38 -8.33 2.71
C THR A 368 -24.37 -7.83 3.75
N ARG A 369 -23.94 -7.70 5.02
CA ARG A 369 -24.86 -7.29 6.09
C ARG A 369 -24.20 -6.45 7.19
N LEU A 370 -24.85 -5.31 7.47
CA LEU A 370 -24.59 -4.46 8.62
C LEU A 370 -25.83 -4.41 9.50
N ASP A 371 -25.68 -4.44 10.82
CA ASP A 371 -26.78 -4.26 11.77
C ASP A 371 -26.67 -2.93 12.50
N LEU A 372 -27.81 -2.26 12.67
CA LEU A 372 -27.99 -1.08 13.50
C LEU A 372 -28.76 -1.44 14.76
N LYS A 373 -28.36 -0.87 15.88
CA LYS A 373 -29.08 -0.96 17.16
C LYS A 373 -29.46 0.43 17.64
N GLU A 374 -30.62 0.51 18.31
CA GLU A 374 -31.10 1.77 18.89
C GLU A 374 -31.23 2.89 17.83
N SER A 375 -31.59 2.52 16.60
CA SER A 375 -31.86 3.43 15.52
C SER A 375 -33.35 3.51 15.22
N GLU A 376 -33.80 4.64 14.71
CA GLU A 376 -35.16 4.82 14.19
C GLU A 376 -35.00 5.22 12.71
N ILE A 377 -35.63 4.47 11.82
CA ILE A 377 -35.66 4.77 10.37
C ILE A 377 -37.14 5.05 10.00
N LYS A 378 -37.38 6.20 9.40
CA LYS A 378 -38.69 6.68 9.00
C LYS A 378 -38.75 6.89 7.48
N ASP A 379 -39.98 6.92 6.96
CA ASP A 379 -40.20 7.33 5.57
C ASP A 379 -39.66 8.75 5.35
N GLY A 380 -38.86 8.90 4.31
CA GLY A 380 -38.16 10.13 3.96
C GLY A 380 -36.69 10.21 4.46
N ASP A 381 -36.27 9.26 5.30
CA ASP A 381 -34.87 9.26 5.78
C ASP A 381 -33.90 8.85 4.65
N GLN A 382 -32.80 9.60 4.55
CA GLN A 382 -31.72 9.31 3.62
C GLN A 382 -30.68 8.41 4.25
N ILE A 383 -30.35 7.31 3.58
CA ILE A 383 -29.45 6.28 4.07
C ILE A 383 -28.29 6.10 3.12
N MET A 384 -27.08 6.10 3.64
CA MET A 384 -25.86 5.74 2.91
C MET A 384 -24.90 4.93 3.79
N VAL A 385 -23.97 4.21 3.15
CA VAL A 385 -22.85 3.53 3.81
C VAL A 385 -21.57 4.24 3.44
N ALA A 386 -20.73 4.56 4.43
CA ALA A 386 -19.41 5.14 4.24
C ALA A 386 -18.32 4.17 4.67
N GLN A 387 -17.25 4.08 3.88
CA GLN A 387 -16.00 3.43 4.29
C GLN A 387 -15.15 4.44 5.04
N CYS A 388 -14.95 4.16 6.33
CA CYS A 388 -14.37 5.11 7.27
C CYS A 388 -12.97 4.68 7.71
N GLY A 389 -12.01 5.58 7.59
CA GLY A 389 -10.68 5.44 8.15
C GLY A 389 -10.58 5.97 9.59
N SER A 390 -9.34 6.11 10.06
CA SER A 390 -9.04 6.71 11.36
C SER A 390 -9.54 8.16 11.44
N SER A 391 -9.82 8.61 12.67
CA SER A 391 -10.29 9.98 12.95
C SER A 391 -11.59 10.36 12.20
N ASN A 392 -12.46 9.39 11.96
CA ASN A 392 -13.72 9.55 11.21
C ASN A 392 -13.54 10.07 9.77
N THR A 393 -12.37 9.87 9.17
CA THR A 393 -12.18 10.16 7.75
C THR A 393 -13.11 9.29 6.92
N ILE A 394 -13.92 9.90 6.06
CA ILE A 394 -14.71 9.18 5.06
C ILE A 394 -13.86 9.09 3.79
N PHE A 395 -13.55 7.87 3.35
CA PHE A 395 -12.79 7.63 2.13
C PHE A 395 -13.69 7.51 0.90
N ARG A 396 -14.84 6.86 1.05
CA ARG A 396 -15.80 6.64 -0.03
C ARG A 396 -17.18 6.38 0.55
N THR A 397 -18.23 6.74 -0.18
CA THR A 397 -19.61 6.46 0.19
C THR A 397 -20.30 5.62 -0.86
N SER A 398 -21.32 4.86 -0.44
CA SER A 398 -22.31 4.32 -1.36
C SER A 398 -23.12 5.46 -1.96
N LYS A 399 -23.96 5.15 -2.95
CA LYS A 399 -25.09 6.02 -3.30
C LYS A 399 -25.97 6.26 -2.07
N THR A 400 -26.69 7.39 -2.06
CA THR A 400 -27.68 7.74 -1.06
C THR A 400 -29.06 7.23 -1.50
N TYR A 401 -29.78 6.64 -0.58
CA TYR A 401 -31.14 6.14 -0.82
C TYR A 401 -32.12 6.74 0.17
N GLU A 402 -33.29 7.16 -0.31
CA GLU A 402 -34.43 7.53 0.53
C GLU A 402 -35.22 6.27 0.89
N TYR A 403 -35.50 6.09 2.17
CA TYR A 403 -36.33 5.01 2.68
C TYR A 403 -37.81 5.43 2.63
N THR A 404 -38.64 4.69 1.89
CA THR A 404 -40.06 5.00 1.73
C THR A 404 -40.89 3.73 1.63
N GLY A 405 -41.82 3.50 2.56
CA GLY A 405 -42.72 2.36 2.55
C GLY A 405 -42.03 1.00 2.60
N GLY A 406 -40.86 0.89 3.27
CA GLY A 406 -40.05 -0.30 3.32
C GLY A 406 -39.15 -0.54 2.10
N GLN A 407 -39.10 0.41 1.17
CA GLN A 407 -38.27 0.35 -0.05
C GLN A 407 -37.20 1.44 -0.03
N LEU A 408 -36.16 1.21 -0.83
CA LEU A 408 -35.09 2.17 -1.06
C LEU A 408 -35.24 2.78 -2.46
N VAL A 409 -35.27 4.08 -2.52
CA VAL A 409 -35.29 4.85 -3.78
C VAL A 409 -33.97 5.61 -3.87
N GLU A 410 -33.21 5.41 -4.95
CA GLU A 410 -31.96 6.15 -5.16
C GLU A 410 -32.22 7.64 -5.26
N VAL A 411 -31.53 8.44 -4.45
CA VAL A 411 -31.60 9.90 -4.51
C VAL A 411 -30.68 10.36 -5.64
N THR A 412 -31.27 10.76 -6.76
CA THR A 412 -30.56 11.39 -7.85
C THR A 412 -30.50 12.89 -7.59
N ASP A 413 -29.41 13.35 -7.00
CA ASP A 413 -29.16 14.79 -6.88
C ASP A 413 -28.83 15.35 -8.27
N GLN A 414 -29.66 16.27 -8.76
CA GLN A 414 -29.37 16.99 -10.00
C GLN A 414 -28.27 18.05 -9.85
N ASP A 415 -27.77 18.31 -8.62
CA ASP A 415 -26.84 19.41 -8.32
C ASP A 415 -25.59 18.99 -7.50
N THR A 416 -25.41 17.72 -7.15
CA THR A 416 -24.16 17.24 -6.59
C THR A 416 -23.46 16.36 -7.60
N ASP A 417 -22.57 16.94 -8.39
CA ASP A 417 -21.38 16.23 -8.87
C ASP A 417 -20.61 15.74 -7.63
N VAL A 418 -21.08 14.65 -7.03
CA VAL A 418 -20.31 13.84 -6.09
C VAL A 418 -19.28 13.07 -6.92
N GLU A 419 -18.46 13.83 -7.63
CA GLU A 419 -17.19 13.32 -8.09
C GLU A 419 -16.40 12.90 -6.86
N ASN A 420 -16.53 11.60 -6.57
CA ASN A 420 -15.49 10.85 -5.90
C ASN A 420 -15.01 11.45 -4.57
N GLY A 421 -15.60 11.10 -3.45
CA GLY A 421 -14.97 11.19 -2.11
C GLY A 421 -14.19 12.47 -1.72
N ARG A 422 -13.97 13.36 -2.66
CA ARG A 422 -13.20 14.61 -2.56
C ARG A 422 -13.90 15.68 -1.74
N GLN A 423 -15.22 15.84 -1.90
CA GLN A 423 -15.95 16.92 -1.27
C GLN A 423 -16.09 16.74 0.23
N ALA A 424 -16.28 15.50 0.70
CA ALA A 424 -16.29 15.18 2.13
C ALA A 424 -14.96 15.47 2.84
N PHE A 425 -13.83 15.48 2.10
CA PHE A 425 -12.51 15.80 2.65
C PHE A 425 -12.31 17.31 2.87
N VAL A 426 -12.98 18.16 2.10
CA VAL A 426 -12.82 19.64 2.11
C VAL A 426 -13.77 20.28 3.13
N GLU A 427 -15.04 19.88 3.16
CA GLU A 427 -16.07 20.53 3.99
C GLU A 427 -15.89 20.35 5.49
N GLN A 428 -15.43 19.19 5.95
CA GLN A 428 -15.15 18.97 7.39
C GLN A 428 -14.02 19.84 7.97
N LYS A 429 -13.20 20.49 7.14
CA LYS A 429 -12.17 21.41 7.59
C LYS A 429 -12.66 22.84 7.78
N GLU A 430 -13.72 23.24 7.09
CA GLU A 430 -14.24 24.61 7.18
C GLU A 430 -15.16 24.83 8.37
N GLU A 431 -15.95 23.83 8.76
CA GLU A 431 -16.81 23.91 9.96
C GLU A 431 -16.05 23.97 11.30
N LYS A 432 -14.82 23.48 11.35
CA LYS A 432 -13.97 23.57 12.56
C LYS A 432 -13.20 24.88 12.71
N LYS A 433 -13.38 25.82 11.78
CA LYS A 433 -12.73 27.16 11.82
C LYS A 433 -13.73 28.31 12.05
N LYS A 434 -14.99 28.04 12.28
CA LYS A 434 -15.99 28.97 12.81
C LYS A 434 -16.37 28.56 14.23
#